data_d7d839d1ad3355a876f4105be1bf7110
#
_entry.id   d7d839d1ad3355a876f4105be1bf7110
#
_cell.length_a   1.000
_cell.length_b   1.000
_cell.length_c   1.000
_cell.angle_alpha   90.00
_cell.angle_beta   90.00
_cell.angle_gamma   90.00
#
_symmetry.space_group_name_H-M   'P 1'
#
loop_
_entity.id
_entity.type
_entity.pdbx_description
1 polymer ?
#
loop_
_entity_poly.entity_id
_entity_poly.type
_entity_poly.pdbx_seq_one_letter_code
_entity_poly.pdbx_strand_id
1 'polypeptide(L)'
;MRYLFPVLESSVYLNTAYVGPMSNELYNYRKKIDKQFLNNGDKFKIDSLEKISFYKKTISSFINSKKENTFFTVNFSTGFRYILDLIPSGAAILTIKNDYDSLLSALQERDFKVDYIEISPDYENEIEKQLKKKPYLVLTLSVVQFLSGIKIDFEKLNEIKKNNPNLIIIGDTTQFVGSDIFDFNNSPFDVVVGSGYKWLLAGFGN
;
A
#
# COMPACT_ATOMS: atom_id res chain seq x y z
N MET A 1 11.78 -17.65 -17.02
CA MET A 1 10.88 -17.19 -15.94
C MET A 1 9.80 -18.20 -15.54
N ARG A 2 9.15 -18.94 -16.50
CA ARG A 2 8.09 -19.91 -16.15
C ARG A 2 8.52 -20.95 -15.11
N TYR A 3 9.74 -21.46 -15.20
CA TYR A 3 10.29 -22.43 -14.25
C TYR A 3 10.41 -21.93 -12.79
N LEU A 4 10.37 -20.60 -12.59
CA LEU A 4 10.39 -20.03 -11.24
C LEU A 4 9.02 -20.12 -10.54
N PHE A 5 7.94 -20.21 -11.30
CA PHE A 5 6.56 -20.21 -10.83
C PHE A 5 5.82 -21.46 -11.33
N PRO A 6 5.71 -22.53 -10.55
CA PRO A 6 5.11 -23.80 -11.00
C PRO A 6 3.69 -23.69 -11.54
N VAL A 7 2.89 -22.73 -11.04
CA VAL A 7 1.53 -22.48 -11.55
C VAL A 7 1.51 -22.14 -13.05
N LEU A 8 2.60 -21.60 -13.59
CA LEU A 8 2.72 -21.25 -15.01
C LEU A 8 3.04 -22.44 -15.91
N GLU A 9 3.35 -23.61 -15.36
CA GLU A 9 3.57 -24.84 -16.11
C GLU A 9 2.24 -25.47 -16.58
N SER A 10 1.19 -25.31 -15.77
CA SER A 10 -0.12 -25.91 -15.99
C SER A 10 -1.23 -24.89 -16.34
N SER A 11 -0.96 -23.59 -16.23
CA SER A 11 -1.97 -22.56 -16.46
C SER A 11 -1.41 -21.26 -17.04
N VAL A 12 -2.30 -20.45 -17.65
CA VAL A 12 -2.06 -19.05 -17.96
C VAL A 12 -2.56 -18.24 -16.77
N TYR A 13 -1.63 -17.73 -15.95
CA TYR A 13 -1.97 -16.97 -14.74
C TYR A 13 -2.02 -15.47 -15.03
N LEU A 14 -3.21 -14.89 -14.99
CA LEU A 14 -3.47 -13.47 -15.28
C LEU A 14 -4.06 -12.72 -14.07
N ASN A 15 -4.02 -13.31 -12.87
CA ASN A 15 -4.72 -12.79 -11.69
C ASN A 15 -3.79 -12.32 -10.57
N THR A 16 -2.63 -11.75 -10.92
CA THR A 16 -1.68 -11.17 -9.95
C THR A 16 -2.31 -10.03 -9.14
N ALA A 17 -3.25 -9.29 -9.73
CA ALA A 17 -4.01 -8.23 -9.05
C ALA A 17 -4.85 -8.76 -7.87
N TYR A 18 -5.24 -10.04 -7.88
CA TYR A 18 -5.92 -10.71 -6.77
C TYR A 18 -4.92 -11.31 -5.79
N VAL A 19 -3.99 -12.15 -6.31
CA VAL A 19 -2.90 -12.73 -5.53
C VAL A 19 -1.69 -12.98 -6.43
N GLY A 20 -0.49 -12.66 -5.97
CA GLY A 20 0.75 -12.95 -6.70
C GLY A 20 1.09 -14.45 -6.66
N PRO A 21 1.58 -15.05 -7.77
CA PRO A 21 2.00 -16.43 -7.76
C PRO A 21 3.21 -16.63 -6.84
N MET A 22 3.25 -17.77 -6.14
CA MET A 22 4.39 -18.12 -5.30
C MET A 22 5.52 -18.71 -6.14
N SER A 23 6.74 -18.16 -6.00
CA SER A 23 7.92 -18.73 -6.63
C SER A 23 8.47 -19.94 -5.86
N ASN A 24 9.20 -20.81 -6.56
CA ASN A 24 9.96 -21.90 -5.93
C ASN A 24 10.97 -21.37 -4.90
N GLU A 25 11.58 -20.21 -5.16
CA GLU A 25 12.53 -19.58 -4.25
C GLU A 25 11.87 -19.15 -2.95
N LEU A 26 10.73 -18.46 -3.03
CA LEU A 26 9.97 -18.06 -1.85
C LEU A 26 9.48 -19.28 -1.06
N TYR A 27 8.96 -20.30 -1.73
CA TYR A 27 8.54 -21.55 -1.09
C TYR A 27 9.68 -22.22 -0.32
N ASN A 28 10.85 -22.35 -0.95
CA ASN A 28 12.02 -22.96 -0.30
C ASN A 28 12.57 -22.10 0.85
N TYR A 29 12.54 -20.79 0.69
CA TYR A 29 12.89 -19.86 1.77
C TYR A 29 11.96 -20.03 2.98
N ARG A 30 10.65 -20.08 2.79
CA ARG A 30 9.67 -20.29 3.86
C ARG A 30 9.90 -21.61 4.58
N LYS A 31 10.08 -22.70 3.84
CA LYS A 31 10.45 -24.01 4.45
C LYS A 31 11.71 -23.93 5.31
N LYS A 32 12.73 -23.20 4.85
CA LYS A 32 13.95 -22.99 5.63
C LYS A 32 13.68 -22.22 6.92
N ILE A 33 12.86 -21.17 6.85
CA ILE A 33 12.49 -20.38 8.02
C ILE A 33 11.70 -21.21 9.03
N ASP A 34 10.69 -21.97 8.58
CA ASP A 34 9.91 -22.86 9.46
C ASP A 34 10.80 -23.90 10.13
N LYS A 35 11.76 -24.49 9.39
CA LYS A 35 12.74 -25.42 9.96
C LYS A 35 13.66 -24.76 10.98
N GLN A 36 14.06 -23.51 10.76
CA GLN A 36 14.86 -22.76 11.73
C GLN A 36 14.04 -22.51 13.02
N PHE A 37 12.77 -22.14 12.89
CA PHE A 37 11.89 -21.99 14.05
C PHE A 37 11.70 -23.28 14.82
N LEU A 38 11.41 -24.39 14.11
CA LEU A 38 11.28 -25.71 14.72
C LEU A 38 12.50 -26.13 15.55
N ASN A 39 13.70 -25.80 15.08
CA ASN A 39 14.96 -26.29 15.72
C ASN A 39 15.53 -25.32 16.78
N ASN A 40 15.21 -24.03 16.71
CA ASN A 40 15.90 -23.01 17.51
C ASN A 40 14.99 -22.31 18.53
N GLY A 41 13.67 -22.56 18.49
CA GLY A 41 12.73 -22.01 19.47
C GLY A 41 12.85 -20.49 19.67
N ASP A 42 13.13 -20.06 20.90
CA ASP A 42 13.24 -18.63 21.29
C ASP A 42 14.41 -17.91 20.62
N LYS A 43 15.52 -18.59 20.39
CA LYS A 43 16.67 -18.01 19.65
C LYS A 43 16.27 -17.56 18.25
N PHE A 44 15.38 -18.32 17.57
CA PHE A 44 14.85 -17.91 16.26
C PHE A 44 14.21 -16.52 16.31
N LYS A 45 13.45 -16.20 17.38
CA LYS A 45 12.83 -14.90 17.56
C LYS A 45 13.87 -13.78 17.64
N ILE A 46 14.93 -14.00 18.44
CA ILE A 46 16.03 -13.03 18.61
C ILE A 46 16.71 -12.76 17.28
N ASP A 47 17.15 -13.82 16.59
CA ASP A 47 17.82 -13.75 15.29
C ASP A 47 16.93 -13.10 14.21
N SER A 48 15.60 -13.25 14.30
CA SER A 48 14.65 -12.65 13.37
C SER A 48 14.48 -11.16 13.60
N LEU A 49 14.47 -10.70 14.86
CA LEU A 49 14.39 -9.28 15.21
C LEU A 49 15.60 -8.51 14.67
N GLU A 50 16.80 -9.09 14.71
CA GLU A 50 18.00 -8.47 14.16
C GLU A 50 17.90 -8.25 12.63
N LYS A 51 17.18 -9.12 11.92
CA LYS A 51 16.99 -9.03 10.47
C LYS A 51 15.98 -7.96 10.03
N ILE A 52 15.12 -7.47 10.92
CA ILE A 52 14.10 -6.46 10.57
C ILE A 52 14.74 -5.23 9.93
N SER A 53 15.88 -4.76 10.47
CA SER A 53 16.60 -3.62 9.92
C SER A 53 17.05 -3.84 8.47
N PHE A 54 17.49 -5.05 8.14
CA PHE A 54 17.85 -5.43 6.76
C PHE A 54 16.64 -5.41 5.83
N TYR A 55 15.52 -6.01 6.24
CA TYR A 55 14.31 -6.02 5.42
C TYR A 55 13.71 -4.62 5.22
N LYS A 56 13.72 -3.78 6.27
CA LYS A 56 13.33 -2.37 6.15
C LYS A 56 14.19 -1.63 5.12
N LYS A 57 15.52 -1.83 5.15
CA LYS A 57 16.44 -1.25 4.17
C LYS A 57 16.14 -1.74 2.75
N THR A 58 15.83 -3.02 2.57
CA THR A 58 15.54 -3.59 1.25
C THR A 58 14.29 -2.94 0.64
N ILE A 59 13.19 -2.88 1.38
CA ILE A 59 11.95 -2.26 0.91
C ILE A 59 12.11 -0.75 0.71
N SER A 60 12.73 -0.05 1.67
CA SER A 60 12.94 1.40 1.54
C SER A 60 13.77 1.76 0.31
N SER A 61 14.82 0.98 0.01
CA SER A 61 15.61 1.18 -1.21
C SER A 61 14.82 0.89 -2.48
N PHE A 62 13.92 -0.10 -2.44
CA PHE A 62 13.10 -0.48 -3.59
C PHE A 62 12.10 0.62 -4.00
N ILE A 63 11.56 1.35 -3.02
CA ILE A 63 10.61 2.45 -3.25
C ILE A 63 11.24 3.83 -3.10
N ASN A 64 12.56 3.93 -3.05
CA ASN A 64 13.29 5.19 -2.82
C ASN A 64 12.77 5.97 -1.59
N SER A 65 12.70 5.30 -0.43
CA SER A 65 12.34 5.92 0.85
C SER A 65 13.45 5.73 1.88
N LYS A 66 13.26 6.27 3.09
CA LYS A 66 14.19 6.10 4.22
C LYS A 66 13.81 4.87 5.04
N LYS A 67 14.81 4.10 5.48
CA LYS A 67 14.63 2.92 6.34
C LYS A 67 13.88 3.26 7.64
N GLU A 68 14.16 4.43 8.21
CA GLU A 68 13.56 4.92 9.45
C GLU A 68 12.05 5.16 9.31
N ASN A 69 11.60 5.51 8.09
CA ASN A 69 10.19 5.79 7.75
C ASN A 69 9.47 4.56 7.17
N THR A 70 10.12 3.37 7.18
CA THR A 70 9.54 2.13 6.65
C THR A 70 9.16 1.20 7.80
N PHE A 71 7.92 0.74 7.81
CA PHE A 71 7.36 -0.11 8.86
C PHE A 71 6.67 -1.33 8.26
N PHE A 72 6.75 -2.47 8.95
CA PHE A 72 6.01 -3.67 8.60
C PHE A 72 4.80 -3.83 9.50
N THR A 73 3.68 -4.17 8.89
CA THR A 73 2.44 -4.54 9.57
C THR A 73 1.94 -5.87 9.02
N VAL A 74 1.03 -6.53 9.72
CA VAL A 74 0.54 -7.86 9.31
C VAL A 74 -0.26 -7.84 8.00
N ASN A 75 -0.84 -6.70 7.62
CA ASN A 75 -1.55 -6.46 6.36
C ASN A 75 -1.82 -4.97 6.16
N PHE A 76 -2.37 -4.61 4.98
CA PHE A 76 -2.81 -3.27 4.64
C PHE A 76 -3.77 -2.69 5.69
N SER A 77 -4.84 -3.43 6.01
CA SER A 77 -5.91 -2.95 6.91
C SER A 77 -5.38 -2.51 8.28
N THR A 78 -4.46 -3.28 8.85
CA THR A 78 -3.82 -2.94 10.14
C THR A 78 -2.92 -1.72 10.01
N GLY A 79 -2.09 -1.67 8.97
CA GLY A 79 -1.21 -0.52 8.71
C GLY A 79 -1.98 0.76 8.49
N PHE A 80 -3.02 0.72 7.67
CA PHE A 80 -3.87 1.87 7.38
C PHE A 80 -4.61 2.36 8.64
N ARG A 81 -5.15 1.46 9.47
CA ARG A 81 -5.81 1.82 10.74
C ARG A 81 -4.86 2.52 11.71
N TYR A 82 -3.61 2.09 11.81
CA TYR A 82 -2.61 2.78 12.64
C TYR A 82 -2.35 4.21 12.16
N ILE A 83 -2.32 4.44 10.84
CA ILE A 83 -2.18 5.80 10.31
C ILE A 83 -3.42 6.65 10.65
N LEU A 84 -4.62 6.09 10.51
CA LEU A 84 -5.85 6.81 10.81
C LEU A 84 -6.00 7.15 12.31
N ASP A 85 -5.43 6.34 13.21
CA ASP A 85 -5.44 6.61 14.66
C ASP A 85 -4.61 7.85 15.04
N LEU A 86 -3.75 8.34 14.12
CA LEU A 86 -3.00 9.59 14.27
C LEU A 86 -3.78 10.81 13.77
N ILE A 87 -4.91 10.61 13.09
CA ILE A 87 -5.74 11.68 12.54
C ILE A 87 -6.76 12.12 13.61
N PRO A 88 -6.90 13.44 13.86
CA PRO A 88 -7.85 13.93 14.88
C PRO A 88 -9.30 13.55 14.57
N SER A 89 -10.09 13.23 15.60
CA SER A 89 -11.54 13.09 15.52
C SER A 89 -12.19 14.32 14.91
N GLY A 90 -13.24 14.12 14.11
CA GLY A 90 -13.93 15.19 13.39
C GLY A 90 -13.19 15.71 12.16
N ALA A 91 -12.01 15.17 11.82
CA ALA A 91 -11.24 15.59 10.65
C ALA A 91 -12.05 15.44 9.36
N ALA A 92 -11.94 16.41 8.45
CA ALA A 92 -12.51 16.33 7.11
C ALA A 92 -11.58 15.51 6.20
N ILE A 93 -12.11 14.43 5.63
CA ILE A 93 -11.39 13.50 4.75
C ILE A 93 -12.09 13.44 3.39
N LEU A 94 -11.30 13.51 2.33
CA LEU A 94 -11.75 13.27 0.96
C LEU A 94 -11.25 11.89 0.52
N THR A 95 -12.12 11.10 -0.11
CA THR A 95 -11.76 9.76 -0.62
C THR A 95 -12.56 9.42 -1.88
N ILE A 96 -12.21 8.30 -2.51
CA ILE A 96 -12.88 7.79 -3.71
C ILE A 96 -14.04 6.88 -3.30
N LYS A 97 -15.20 7.09 -3.90
CA LYS A 97 -16.35 6.20 -3.75
C LYS A 97 -16.06 4.83 -4.38
N ASN A 98 -16.49 3.76 -3.74
CA ASN A 98 -16.22 2.38 -4.18
C ASN A 98 -14.72 2.06 -4.30
N ASP A 99 -13.88 2.71 -3.49
CA ASP A 99 -12.50 2.27 -3.30
C ASP A 99 -12.47 0.99 -2.45
N TYR A 100 -11.28 0.48 -2.16
CA TYR A 100 -11.12 -0.82 -1.49
C TYR A 100 -11.83 -0.86 -0.13
N ASP A 101 -12.62 -1.91 0.11
CA ASP A 101 -13.49 -2.01 1.30
C ASP A 101 -12.75 -1.81 2.63
N SER A 102 -11.52 -2.32 2.76
CA SER A 102 -10.74 -2.13 3.99
C SER A 102 -10.29 -0.69 4.20
N LEU A 103 -10.17 0.11 3.13
CA LEU A 103 -9.92 1.54 3.23
C LEU A 103 -11.19 2.26 3.67
N LEU A 104 -12.32 2.00 3.01
CA LEU A 104 -13.58 2.69 3.28
C LEU A 104 -14.13 2.33 4.66
N SER A 105 -14.12 1.05 5.05
CA SER A 105 -14.60 0.63 6.37
C SER A 105 -13.76 1.23 7.51
N ALA A 106 -12.45 1.33 7.33
CA ALA A 106 -11.59 1.95 8.33
C ALA A 106 -11.89 3.43 8.56
N LEU A 107 -12.33 4.17 7.51
CA LEU A 107 -12.80 5.55 7.62
C LEU A 107 -14.16 5.62 8.31
N GLN A 108 -15.10 4.73 7.95
CA GLN A 108 -16.48 4.70 8.48
C GLN A 108 -16.56 4.32 9.96
N GLU A 109 -15.58 3.55 10.46
CA GLU A 109 -15.51 3.13 11.86
C GLU A 109 -15.01 4.25 12.81
N ARG A 110 -14.67 5.41 12.28
CA ARG A 110 -14.12 6.56 13.03
C ARG A 110 -15.02 7.78 12.91
N ASP A 111 -14.90 8.68 13.86
CA ASP A 111 -15.59 9.96 13.84
C ASP A 111 -14.88 10.95 12.88
N PHE A 112 -14.97 10.67 11.56
CA PHE A 112 -14.48 11.55 10.51
C PHE A 112 -15.64 12.12 9.68
N LYS A 113 -15.42 13.30 9.11
CA LYS A 113 -16.32 13.90 8.12
C LYS A 113 -15.85 13.51 6.73
N VAL A 114 -16.35 12.40 6.21
CA VAL A 114 -15.87 11.80 4.96
C VAL A 114 -16.74 12.25 3.79
N ASP A 115 -16.11 12.85 2.78
CA ASP A 115 -16.73 13.08 1.47
C ASP A 115 -16.14 12.15 0.43
N TYR A 116 -16.96 11.82 -0.54
CA TYR A 116 -16.64 10.86 -1.59
C TYR A 116 -16.72 11.51 -2.95
N ILE A 117 -15.77 11.17 -3.84
CA ILE A 117 -15.83 11.50 -5.26
C ILE A 117 -15.97 10.23 -6.09
N GLU A 118 -16.70 10.33 -7.20
CA GLU A 118 -16.81 9.22 -8.15
C GLU A 118 -15.50 9.09 -8.94
N ILE A 119 -15.09 7.85 -9.19
CA ILE A 119 -13.94 7.60 -10.03
C ILE A 119 -14.31 7.79 -11.50
N SER A 120 -13.47 8.54 -12.22
CA SER A 120 -13.56 8.76 -13.65
C SER A 120 -12.14 8.92 -14.21
N PRO A 121 -11.93 8.90 -15.52
CA PRO A 121 -10.59 9.13 -16.09
C PRO A 121 -9.93 10.44 -15.67
N ASP A 122 -10.72 11.45 -15.28
CA ASP A 122 -10.26 12.80 -14.88
C ASP A 122 -10.64 13.15 -13.44
N TYR A 123 -10.69 12.16 -12.54
CA TYR A 123 -11.17 12.40 -11.18
C TYR A 123 -10.26 13.33 -10.34
N GLU A 124 -9.03 13.59 -10.77
CA GLU A 124 -8.15 14.60 -10.18
C GLU A 124 -8.75 16.01 -10.28
N ASN A 125 -9.45 16.31 -11.37
CA ASN A 125 -10.17 17.60 -11.52
C ASN A 125 -11.30 17.72 -10.50
N GLU A 126 -11.98 16.62 -10.16
CA GLU A 126 -13.00 16.63 -9.11
C GLU A 126 -12.37 16.75 -7.72
N ILE A 127 -11.20 16.13 -7.46
CA ILE A 127 -10.42 16.36 -6.23
C ILE A 127 -10.16 17.87 -6.06
N GLU A 128 -9.58 18.52 -7.08
CA GLU A 128 -9.31 19.96 -7.03
C GLU A 128 -10.57 20.79 -6.75
N LYS A 129 -11.67 20.46 -7.42
CA LYS A 129 -12.94 21.16 -7.25
C LYS A 129 -13.50 21.02 -5.83
N GLN A 130 -13.36 19.84 -5.21
CA GLN A 130 -13.78 19.63 -3.82
C GLN A 130 -12.87 20.40 -2.84
N LEU A 131 -11.55 20.39 -3.05
CA LEU A 131 -10.58 21.15 -2.24
C LEU A 131 -10.81 22.66 -2.30
N LYS A 132 -11.31 23.19 -3.43
CA LYS A 132 -11.70 24.61 -3.57
C LYS A 132 -12.99 24.98 -2.82
N LYS A 133 -13.89 24.00 -2.55
CA LYS A 133 -15.15 24.24 -1.83
C LYS A 133 -14.96 24.33 -0.32
N LYS A 134 -14.11 23.48 0.25
CA LYS A 134 -13.80 23.45 1.69
C LYS A 134 -12.44 22.81 1.94
N PRO A 135 -11.81 23.14 3.08
CA PRO A 135 -10.55 22.49 3.45
C PRO A 135 -10.78 21.04 3.88
N TYR A 136 -9.86 20.17 3.47
CA TYR A 136 -9.72 18.79 3.98
C TYR A 136 -8.36 18.64 4.65
N LEU A 137 -8.32 17.83 5.71
CA LEU A 137 -7.06 17.47 6.36
C LEU A 137 -6.37 16.33 5.60
N VAL A 138 -7.15 15.36 5.12
CA VAL A 138 -6.65 14.17 4.46
C VAL A 138 -7.33 13.94 3.12
N LEU A 139 -6.54 13.59 2.11
CA LEU A 139 -6.98 12.90 0.90
C LEU A 139 -6.44 11.48 0.97
N THR A 140 -7.29 10.47 0.89
CA THR A 140 -6.86 9.07 0.84
C THR A 140 -7.49 8.34 -0.33
N LEU A 141 -6.67 7.53 -1.05
CA LEU A 141 -7.12 6.85 -2.26
C LEU A 141 -6.18 5.69 -2.63
N SER A 142 -6.71 4.73 -3.40
CA SER A 142 -5.86 3.74 -4.08
C SER A 142 -5.10 4.38 -5.25
N VAL A 143 -3.79 4.16 -5.31
CA VAL A 143 -2.94 4.65 -6.43
C VAL A 143 -3.40 4.06 -7.76
N VAL A 144 -3.78 2.79 -7.76
CA VAL A 144 -4.50 2.12 -8.86
C VAL A 144 -5.77 1.53 -8.28
N GLN A 145 -6.92 1.98 -8.76
CA GLN A 145 -8.21 1.53 -8.27
C GLN A 145 -8.50 0.09 -8.73
N PHE A 146 -8.87 -0.77 -7.77
CA PHE A 146 -8.86 -2.23 -7.97
C PHE A 146 -9.96 -2.76 -8.90
N LEU A 147 -11.07 -2.04 -9.10
CA LEU A 147 -12.15 -2.42 -10.00
C LEU A 147 -11.93 -1.93 -11.42
N SER A 148 -11.50 -0.67 -11.56
CA SER A 148 -11.38 0.01 -12.86
C SER A 148 -9.98 -0.10 -13.47
N GLY A 149 -8.94 -0.30 -12.64
CA GLY A 149 -7.54 -0.23 -13.05
C GLY A 149 -7.07 1.21 -13.34
N ILE A 150 -7.88 2.23 -13.07
CA ILE A 150 -7.50 3.63 -13.26
C ILE A 150 -6.40 3.97 -12.24
N LYS A 151 -5.29 4.49 -12.75
CA LYS A 151 -4.16 5.00 -11.97
C LYS A 151 -4.29 6.50 -11.83
N ILE A 152 -4.09 7.03 -10.61
CA ILE A 152 -4.03 8.48 -10.38
C ILE A 152 -2.86 9.10 -11.14
N ASP A 153 -3.08 10.26 -11.73
CA ASP A 153 -2.02 11.05 -12.34
C ASP A 153 -1.17 11.74 -11.26
N PHE A 154 0.10 11.31 -11.16
CA PHE A 154 1.02 11.85 -10.15
C PHE A 154 1.42 13.30 -10.41
N GLU A 155 1.45 13.75 -11.65
CA GLU A 155 1.79 15.14 -11.97
C GLU A 155 0.67 16.06 -11.50
N LYS A 156 -0.58 15.74 -11.82
CA LYS A 156 -1.76 16.46 -11.32
C LYS A 156 -1.86 16.41 -9.79
N LEU A 157 -1.60 15.25 -9.18
CA LEU A 157 -1.64 15.12 -7.72
C LEU A 157 -0.53 15.93 -7.04
N ASN A 158 0.66 16.05 -7.66
CA ASN A 158 1.73 16.94 -7.21
C ASN A 158 1.32 18.42 -7.28
N GLU A 159 0.61 18.83 -8.33
CA GLU A 159 0.05 20.19 -8.44
C GLU A 159 -0.99 20.47 -7.35
N ILE A 160 -1.88 19.50 -7.10
CA ILE A 160 -2.85 19.55 -6.00
C ILE A 160 -2.12 19.70 -4.66
N LYS A 161 -1.09 18.91 -4.39
CA LYS A 161 -0.29 19.00 -3.17
C LYS A 161 0.39 20.35 -3.00
N LYS A 162 0.99 20.89 -4.06
CA LYS A 162 1.61 22.24 -4.04
C LYS A 162 0.62 23.34 -3.69
N ASN A 163 -0.59 23.25 -4.25
CA ASN A 163 -1.67 24.24 -4.00
C ASN A 163 -2.32 24.05 -2.61
N ASN A 164 -2.14 22.88 -1.98
CA ASN A 164 -2.70 22.53 -0.67
C ASN A 164 -1.61 21.94 0.23
N PRO A 165 -0.62 22.70 0.69
CA PRO A 165 0.56 22.17 1.38
C PRO A 165 0.25 21.46 2.71
N ASN A 166 -0.85 21.81 3.35
CA ASN A 166 -1.30 21.20 4.62
C ASN A 166 -2.16 19.94 4.41
N LEU A 167 -2.54 19.61 3.17
CA LEU A 167 -3.27 18.39 2.85
C LEU A 167 -2.35 17.18 3.04
N ILE A 168 -2.74 16.22 3.87
CA ILE A 168 -2.04 14.94 4.02
C ILE A 168 -2.58 14.00 2.94
N ILE A 169 -1.70 13.48 2.10
CA ILE A 169 -2.10 12.52 1.04
C ILE A 169 -1.62 11.12 1.42
N ILE A 170 -2.58 10.21 1.60
CA ILE A 170 -2.34 8.80 1.96
C ILE A 170 -2.72 7.91 0.78
N GLY A 171 -1.75 7.14 0.26
CA GLY A 171 -1.94 6.26 -0.88
C GLY A 171 -2.01 4.78 -0.49
N ASP A 172 -3.03 4.05 -0.98
CA ASP A 172 -2.97 2.59 -1.04
C ASP A 172 -2.20 2.17 -2.30
N THR A 173 -1.00 1.63 -2.10
CA THR A 173 -0.12 1.19 -3.18
C THR A 173 -0.22 -0.29 -3.50
N THR A 174 -1.19 -1.01 -2.92
CA THR A 174 -1.33 -2.47 -3.05
C THR A 174 -1.42 -2.94 -4.51
N GLN A 175 -2.03 -2.16 -5.39
CA GLN A 175 -2.13 -2.49 -6.83
C GLN A 175 -1.05 -1.81 -7.68
N PHE A 176 -0.10 -1.10 -7.07
CA PHE A 176 0.88 -0.30 -7.81
C PHE A 176 2.33 -0.74 -7.56
N VAL A 177 2.77 -0.80 -6.29
CA VAL A 177 4.15 -1.14 -5.95
C VAL A 177 4.45 -2.59 -6.32
N GLY A 178 5.45 -2.77 -7.18
CA GLY A 178 5.83 -4.06 -7.76
C GLY A 178 5.25 -4.31 -9.16
N SER A 179 4.23 -3.56 -9.61
CA SER A 179 3.73 -3.59 -11.00
C SER A 179 4.35 -2.49 -11.85
N ASP A 180 4.77 -1.39 -11.24
CA ASP A 180 5.41 -0.25 -11.90
C ASP A 180 6.50 0.33 -11.00
N ILE A 181 7.33 1.22 -11.56
CA ILE A 181 8.39 1.92 -10.81
C ILE A 181 7.73 2.93 -9.87
N PHE A 182 8.11 2.89 -8.60
CA PHE A 182 7.63 3.84 -7.60
C PHE A 182 8.80 4.52 -6.89
N ASP A 183 8.81 5.83 -6.92
CA ASP A 183 9.74 6.68 -6.20
C ASP A 183 8.98 7.48 -5.14
N PHE A 184 9.03 7.02 -3.89
CA PHE A 184 8.30 7.66 -2.79
C PHE A 184 8.77 9.10 -2.55
N ASN A 185 10.08 9.37 -2.59
CA ASN A 185 10.62 10.70 -2.31
C ASN A 185 10.19 11.76 -3.33
N ASN A 186 9.91 11.34 -4.57
CA ASN A 186 9.45 12.21 -5.65
C ASN A 186 7.94 12.08 -5.91
N SER A 187 7.21 11.35 -5.06
CA SER A 187 5.77 11.18 -5.17
C SER A 187 5.00 12.26 -4.40
N PRO A 188 3.71 12.47 -4.70
CA PRO A 188 2.86 13.41 -3.98
C PRO A 188 2.40 12.93 -2.59
N PHE A 189 2.74 11.70 -2.20
CA PHE A 189 2.24 11.06 -0.99
C PHE A 189 3.06 11.43 0.24
N ASP A 190 2.38 11.77 1.34
CA ASP A 190 3.00 11.89 2.66
C ASP A 190 3.15 10.51 3.32
N VAL A 191 2.20 9.61 3.06
CA VAL A 191 2.20 8.23 3.56
C VAL A 191 1.70 7.29 2.48
N VAL A 192 2.32 6.11 2.39
CA VAL A 192 1.80 5.01 1.56
C VAL A 192 1.68 3.74 2.38
N VAL A 193 0.64 2.97 2.11
CA VAL A 193 0.42 1.64 2.70
C VAL A 193 0.14 0.66 1.56
N GLY A 194 0.68 -0.55 1.65
CA GLY A 194 0.45 -1.55 0.61
C GLY A 194 0.63 -2.97 1.12
N SER A 195 0.09 -3.94 0.40
CA SER A 195 0.23 -5.35 0.71
C SER A 195 1.28 -6.02 -0.18
N GLY A 196 2.14 -6.84 0.42
CA GLY A 196 3.22 -7.54 -0.32
C GLY A 196 2.77 -8.75 -1.13
N TYR A 197 1.58 -9.32 -0.86
CA TYR A 197 1.17 -10.60 -1.44
C TYR A 197 0.67 -10.55 -2.89
N LYS A 198 0.50 -9.35 -3.46
CA LYS A 198 0.09 -9.18 -4.87
C LYS A 198 1.34 -9.01 -5.75
N TRP A 199 1.65 -7.80 -6.15
CA TRP A 199 2.68 -7.49 -7.14
C TRP A 199 4.11 -7.62 -6.61
N LEU A 200 4.34 -7.49 -5.30
CA LEU A 200 5.63 -7.78 -4.69
C LEU A 200 5.90 -9.28 -4.54
N LEU A 201 4.93 -10.15 -4.82
CA LEU A 201 5.03 -11.62 -4.81
C LEU A 201 5.54 -12.20 -3.48
N ALA A 202 5.30 -11.49 -2.36
CA ALA A 202 5.85 -11.88 -1.05
C ALA A 202 5.03 -12.98 -0.35
N GLY A 203 3.91 -13.42 -0.94
CA GLY A 203 3.00 -14.41 -0.36
C GLY A 203 2.12 -13.84 0.75
N PHE A 204 1.21 -14.67 1.28
CA PHE A 204 0.33 -14.26 2.37
C PHE A 204 1.06 -14.11 3.71
N GLY A 205 0.54 -13.23 4.58
CA GLY A 205 1.07 -12.97 5.92
C GLY A 205 2.15 -11.88 5.95
N ASN A 206 2.13 -10.99 4.99
CA ASN A 206 3.04 -9.85 4.89
C ASN A 206 2.26 -8.55 4.76
#